data_41b130da917898c4a66fe0756c69f320
#
_entry.id   41b130da917898c4a66fe0756c69f320
#
_cell.length_a   1.000
_cell.length_b   1.000
_cell.length_c   1.000
_cell.angle_alpha   90.00
_cell.angle_beta   90.00
_cell.angle_gamma   90.00
#
_symmetry.space_group_name_H-M   'P 1'
#
loop_
_entity.id
_entity.type
_entity.pdbx_description
1 polymer ?
#
loop_
_entity_poly.entity_id
_entity_poly.type
_entity_poly.pdbx_seq_one_letter_code
_entity_poly.pdbx_strand_id
1 'polypeptide(L)'
;MEYVSSERKLLPYGMMNFADIRLDNYYYVDKTSFIPVIEQSDRFFFFIRPRRFGKSLTLNMLQHYYDVRTRDKFDALFGDLYIGKHPTRDRNSYLVLYLNFSGISGELHNYRQGLDAHCNTSFDYFCDIYAEYLPKGIKEVLNEKAGAVEQLDYLYHQCELAGQQIYLFIDEYDHFTNAILSDAESIHRYTEETHKEGYLRAFFNRVKAGTYSSIKRCFITGVSPVTMDDLTSGFNIGTNYSLTPKFNAMMGFTEDEVREMLTYYSTKAPFHHTVDELIELMKPWYDNYCFAQECYDQPTLYNSNMVLYFVKNYIDNNGKAPRNMIESNIRIDYEKLRMLIRKDKEFAHDASIIQTLVSQGYITGELKDGFPAANIVDSDNFVSLLYYFGMLTVSGTYKGKTKLIIPNQVVREQLYTYLLNTYNEADLSFNNHEKDELSSALAYDGAWQSYFDYIADCLKRYASQRLSLIHISEPTRHAQIS
;
A
#
# COMPACT_ATOMS: atom_id res chain seq x y z
N MET A 1 -36.89 7.83 -18.83
CA MET A 1 -35.63 8.40 -18.32
C MET A 1 -34.81 8.73 -19.54
N GLU A 2 -34.73 10.01 -19.90
CA GLU A 2 -33.86 10.47 -20.98
C GLU A 2 -32.41 10.25 -20.55
N TYR A 3 -31.67 9.49 -21.33
CA TYR A 3 -30.21 9.44 -21.23
C TYR A 3 -29.67 10.83 -21.61
N VAL A 4 -29.52 11.69 -20.64
CA VAL A 4 -28.69 12.87 -20.78
C VAL A 4 -27.26 12.35 -20.91
N SER A 5 -26.68 12.36 -22.09
CA SER A 5 -25.26 12.15 -22.32
C SER A 5 -24.55 13.20 -21.47
N SER A 6 -24.10 12.80 -20.28
CA SER A 6 -23.51 13.76 -19.36
C SER A 6 -22.14 14.16 -19.91
N GLU A 7 -21.97 15.43 -20.24
CA GLU A 7 -20.65 16.05 -20.49
C GLU A 7 -19.69 15.89 -19.29
N ARG A 8 -20.17 15.32 -18.19
CA ARG A 8 -19.43 15.11 -16.96
C ARG A 8 -18.73 13.75 -16.97
N LYS A 9 -17.41 13.75 -16.77
CA LYS A 9 -16.62 12.53 -16.56
C LYS A 9 -17.09 11.81 -15.31
N LEU A 10 -17.10 10.48 -15.36
CA LEU A 10 -17.36 9.61 -14.22
C LEU A 10 -16.16 9.59 -13.27
N LEU A 11 -16.37 9.31 -11.98
CA LEU A 11 -15.28 9.13 -11.02
C LEU A 11 -14.79 7.68 -11.05
N PRO A 12 -13.48 7.43 -11.18
CA PRO A 12 -12.91 6.07 -11.28
C PRO A 12 -12.74 5.40 -9.92
N TYR A 13 -13.73 5.56 -9.03
CA TYR A 13 -13.68 4.98 -7.70
C TYR A 13 -13.72 3.44 -7.77
N GLY A 14 -12.68 2.79 -7.22
CA GLY A 14 -12.54 1.33 -7.24
C GLY A 14 -12.07 0.74 -8.58
N MET A 15 -11.74 1.58 -9.57
CA MET A 15 -11.27 1.12 -10.88
C MET A 15 -9.74 0.98 -10.92
N MET A 16 -9.27 -0.11 -11.54
CA MET A 16 -7.85 -0.40 -11.72
C MET A 16 -7.46 -0.58 -13.19
N ASN A 17 -8.45 -0.68 -14.10
CA ASN A 17 -8.21 -0.79 -15.53
C ASN A 17 -8.06 0.61 -16.15
N PHE A 18 -6.85 0.94 -16.57
CA PHE A 18 -6.53 2.22 -17.18
C PHE A 18 -7.26 2.43 -18.52
N ALA A 19 -7.36 1.38 -19.35
CA ALA A 19 -8.03 1.49 -20.64
C ALA A 19 -9.52 1.82 -20.49
N ASP A 20 -10.21 1.17 -19.55
CA ASP A 20 -11.62 1.46 -19.26
C ASP A 20 -11.80 2.90 -18.77
N ILE A 21 -10.91 3.38 -17.88
CA ILE A 21 -10.92 4.77 -17.40
C ILE A 21 -10.79 5.75 -18.57
N ARG A 22 -9.92 5.48 -19.53
CA ARG A 22 -9.67 6.38 -20.66
C ARG A 22 -10.76 6.32 -21.73
N LEU A 23 -11.28 5.13 -22.02
CA LEU A 23 -12.23 4.92 -23.12
C LEU A 23 -13.68 5.20 -22.70
N ASP A 24 -14.03 5.01 -21.42
CA ASP A 24 -15.40 5.15 -20.91
C ASP A 24 -15.63 6.50 -20.23
N ASN A 25 -14.83 7.53 -20.57
CA ASN A 25 -14.99 8.91 -20.11
C ASN A 25 -14.93 9.09 -18.59
N TYR A 26 -14.00 8.42 -17.90
CA TYR A 26 -13.71 8.69 -16.50
C TYR A 26 -12.69 9.81 -16.32
N TYR A 27 -12.73 10.46 -15.16
CA TYR A 27 -11.72 11.44 -14.77
C TYR A 27 -10.41 10.73 -14.45
N TYR A 28 -9.31 11.16 -15.04
CA TYR A 28 -7.98 10.59 -14.80
C TYR A 28 -7.02 11.68 -14.33
N VAL A 29 -6.37 11.46 -13.17
CA VAL A 29 -5.27 12.30 -12.70
C VAL A 29 -4.00 11.83 -13.40
N ASP A 30 -3.42 12.70 -14.21
CA ASP A 30 -2.30 12.34 -15.07
C ASP A 30 -0.98 12.17 -14.31
N LYS A 31 -0.54 10.94 -14.15
CA LYS A 31 0.76 10.56 -13.59
C LYS A 31 1.77 10.10 -14.67
N THR A 32 1.43 10.25 -15.94
CA THR A 32 2.27 9.74 -17.03
C THR A 32 3.59 10.48 -17.20
N SER A 33 3.76 11.65 -16.58
CA SER A 33 5.03 12.37 -16.49
C SER A 33 6.13 11.58 -15.76
N PHE A 34 5.77 10.57 -14.96
CA PHE A 34 6.73 9.69 -14.31
C PHE A 34 7.30 8.61 -15.24
N ILE A 35 6.70 8.34 -16.41
CA ILE A 35 7.22 7.35 -17.37
C ILE A 35 8.66 7.64 -17.78
N PRO A 36 9.02 8.86 -18.25
CA PRO A 36 10.41 9.17 -18.58
C PRO A 36 11.35 9.07 -17.37
N VAL A 37 10.87 9.36 -16.16
CA VAL A 37 11.66 9.27 -14.93
C VAL A 37 11.96 7.81 -14.57
N ILE A 38 10.99 6.90 -14.77
CA ILE A 38 11.17 5.45 -14.62
C ILE A 38 12.16 4.92 -15.66
N GLU A 39 12.07 5.36 -16.90
CA GLU A 39 12.97 4.93 -17.99
C GLU A 39 14.43 5.36 -17.78
N GLN A 40 14.64 6.53 -17.16
CA GLN A 40 15.98 7.06 -16.80
C GLN A 40 16.53 6.43 -15.52
N SER A 41 15.73 5.62 -14.82
CA SER A 41 16.13 4.88 -13.62
C SER A 41 16.61 3.47 -13.99
N ASP A 42 17.01 2.69 -12.99
CA ASP A 42 17.44 1.31 -13.22
C ASP A 42 16.33 0.48 -13.84
N ARG A 43 16.74 -0.49 -14.67
CA ARG A 43 15.80 -1.31 -15.44
C ARG A 43 14.97 -2.27 -14.58
N PHE A 44 15.46 -2.56 -13.38
CA PHE A 44 14.82 -3.47 -12.43
C PHE A 44 14.39 -2.68 -11.22
N PHE A 45 13.12 -2.35 -11.20
CA PHE A 45 12.50 -1.30 -10.39
C PHE A 45 11.61 -1.92 -9.33
N PHE A 46 11.92 -1.69 -8.05
CA PHE A 46 11.03 -1.97 -6.94
C PHE A 46 10.36 -0.68 -6.46
N PHE A 47 9.07 -0.75 -6.20
CA PHE A 47 8.32 0.39 -5.69
C PHE A 47 7.18 -0.03 -4.77
N ILE A 48 7.32 0.27 -3.51
CA ILE A 48 6.36 -0.06 -2.47
C ILE A 48 5.59 1.19 -2.08
N ARG A 49 4.28 1.07 -1.91
CA ARG A 49 3.39 2.10 -1.36
C ARG A 49 2.29 1.44 -0.53
N PRO A 50 1.74 2.17 0.45
CA PRO A 50 0.58 1.69 1.18
C PRO A 50 -0.56 1.30 0.24
N ARG A 51 -1.53 0.55 0.74
CA ARG A 51 -2.72 0.22 -0.04
C ARG A 51 -3.49 1.48 -0.43
N ARG A 52 -4.18 1.42 -1.60
CA ARG A 52 -5.10 2.47 -2.08
C ARG A 52 -4.44 3.77 -2.55
N PHE A 53 -3.15 3.74 -2.82
CA PHE A 53 -2.41 4.85 -3.45
C PHE A 53 -2.35 4.75 -4.98
N GLY A 54 -3.02 3.78 -5.61
CA GLY A 54 -3.10 3.65 -7.06
C GLY A 54 -2.01 2.76 -7.68
N LYS A 55 -1.36 1.86 -6.93
CA LYS A 55 -0.33 0.94 -7.45
C LYS A 55 -0.76 0.17 -8.70
N SER A 56 -1.83 -0.62 -8.58
CA SER A 56 -2.31 -1.48 -9.68
C SER A 56 -2.77 -0.67 -10.89
N LEU A 57 -3.36 0.52 -10.69
CA LEU A 57 -3.71 1.43 -11.79
C LEU A 57 -2.45 1.96 -12.48
N THR A 58 -1.42 2.34 -11.73
CA THR A 58 -0.14 2.78 -12.28
C THR A 58 0.52 1.65 -13.08
N LEU A 59 0.54 0.42 -12.56
CA LEU A 59 1.05 -0.72 -13.31
C LEU A 59 0.26 -0.95 -14.60
N ASN A 60 -1.06 -0.90 -14.54
CA ASN A 60 -1.89 -1.11 -15.71
C ASN A 60 -1.69 0.00 -16.76
N MET A 61 -1.52 1.24 -16.35
CA MET A 61 -1.14 2.35 -17.23
C MET A 61 0.22 2.09 -17.91
N LEU A 62 1.24 1.68 -17.14
CA LEU A 62 2.56 1.33 -17.69
C LEU A 62 2.48 0.15 -18.66
N GLN A 63 1.71 -0.90 -18.35
CA GLN A 63 1.48 -2.03 -19.25
C GLN A 63 0.95 -1.55 -20.59
N HIS A 64 -0.11 -0.74 -20.59
CA HIS A 64 -0.68 -0.19 -21.83
C HIS A 64 0.29 0.72 -22.58
N TYR A 65 1.16 1.45 -21.90
CA TYR A 65 2.15 2.31 -22.55
C TYR A 65 3.23 1.51 -23.30
N TYR A 66 3.69 0.41 -22.70
CA TYR A 66 4.81 -0.37 -23.23
C TYR A 66 4.40 -1.51 -24.16
N ASP A 67 3.16 -2.00 -24.07
CA ASP A 67 2.66 -3.15 -24.85
C ASP A 67 2.59 -2.86 -26.35
N VAL A 68 3.22 -3.71 -27.15
CA VAL A 68 3.18 -3.63 -28.62
C VAL A 68 1.75 -3.68 -29.19
N ARG A 69 0.80 -4.34 -28.49
CA ARG A 69 -0.60 -4.52 -28.91
C ARG A 69 -1.43 -3.25 -28.77
N THR A 70 -0.99 -2.29 -27.97
CA THR A 70 -1.73 -1.03 -27.73
C THR A 70 -1.35 0.08 -28.70
N ARG A 71 -0.48 -0.21 -29.67
CA ARG A 71 0.01 0.78 -30.65
C ARG A 71 -1.11 1.54 -31.34
N ASP A 72 -2.11 0.82 -31.83
CA ASP A 72 -3.23 1.42 -32.57
C ASP A 72 -4.22 2.18 -31.67
N LYS A 73 -4.17 1.95 -30.36
CA LYS A 73 -5.00 2.61 -29.34
C LYS A 73 -4.27 3.74 -28.62
N PHE A 74 -3.02 4.02 -28.97
CA PHE A 74 -2.17 4.93 -28.24
C PHE A 74 -2.78 6.32 -28.08
N ASP A 75 -3.27 6.92 -29.16
CA ASP A 75 -3.85 8.26 -29.14
C ASP A 75 -5.13 8.32 -28.29
N ALA A 76 -5.95 7.27 -28.35
CA ALA A 76 -7.16 7.19 -27.52
C ALA A 76 -6.85 7.05 -26.02
N LEU A 77 -5.77 6.34 -25.67
CA LEU A 77 -5.38 6.10 -24.27
C LEU A 77 -4.54 7.24 -23.69
N PHE A 78 -3.64 7.82 -24.46
CA PHE A 78 -2.60 8.71 -23.96
C PHE A 78 -2.56 10.10 -24.65
N GLY A 79 -3.25 10.31 -25.77
CA GLY A 79 -3.06 11.47 -26.65
C GLY A 79 -3.18 12.84 -25.95
N ASP A 80 -4.08 13.01 -24.99
CA ASP A 80 -4.28 14.25 -24.23
C ASP A 80 -3.38 14.35 -22.97
N LEU A 81 -2.75 13.22 -22.55
CA LEU A 81 -1.88 13.15 -21.38
C LEU A 81 -0.47 13.68 -21.66
N TYR A 82 0.30 13.91 -20.61
CA TYR A 82 1.69 14.36 -20.72
C TYR A 82 2.50 13.47 -21.66
N ILE A 83 2.46 12.15 -21.45
CA ILE A 83 3.26 11.19 -22.24
C ILE A 83 2.78 11.05 -23.69
N GLY A 84 1.53 11.34 -23.97
CA GLY A 84 1.01 11.40 -25.36
C GLY A 84 1.61 12.54 -26.13
N LYS A 85 1.85 13.68 -25.47
CA LYS A 85 2.51 14.86 -26.04
C LYS A 85 4.03 14.74 -26.08
N HIS A 86 4.61 13.90 -25.21
CA HIS A 86 6.05 13.70 -25.03
C HIS A 86 6.41 12.20 -25.01
N PRO A 87 6.08 11.43 -26.08
CA PRO A 87 6.29 9.99 -26.08
C PRO A 87 7.78 9.65 -26.06
N THR A 88 8.13 8.58 -25.33
CA THR A 88 9.50 8.09 -25.28
C THR A 88 9.78 7.07 -26.39
N ARG A 89 11.07 6.69 -26.52
CA ARG A 89 11.49 5.67 -27.49
C ARG A 89 10.93 4.28 -27.15
N ASP A 90 10.73 3.99 -25.86
CA ASP A 90 10.32 2.66 -25.38
C ASP A 90 8.79 2.42 -25.51
N ARG A 91 8.03 3.42 -25.99
CA ARG A 91 6.60 3.31 -26.28
C ARG A 91 6.29 2.10 -27.18
N ASN A 92 5.33 1.26 -26.79
CA ASN A 92 4.84 0.11 -27.55
C ASN A 92 5.97 -0.78 -28.09
N SER A 93 6.99 -1.07 -27.26
CA SER A 93 8.22 -1.78 -27.66
C SER A 93 8.41 -3.13 -26.99
N TYR A 94 7.52 -3.54 -26.08
CA TYR A 94 7.69 -4.75 -25.29
C TYR A 94 6.50 -5.70 -25.41
N LEU A 95 6.77 -7.00 -25.27
CA LEU A 95 5.77 -7.97 -24.85
C LEU A 95 5.63 -7.82 -23.32
N VAL A 96 4.42 -7.56 -22.84
CA VAL A 96 4.17 -7.31 -21.42
C VAL A 96 3.78 -8.61 -20.73
N LEU A 97 4.62 -9.08 -19.80
CA LEU A 97 4.30 -10.19 -18.92
C LEU A 97 3.86 -9.65 -17.55
N TYR A 98 2.62 -9.92 -17.16
CA TYR A 98 2.04 -9.47 -15.88
C TYR A 98 1.74 -10.64 -14.96
N LEU A 99 2.28 -10.60 -13.76
CA LEU A 99 2.05 -11.57 -12.69
C LEU A 99 1.49 -10.85 -11.48
N ASN A 100 0.31 -11.25 -11.01
CA ASN A 100 -0.31 -10.71 -9.80
C ASN A 100 -0.35 -11.80 -8.72
N PHE A 101 0.54 -11.71 -7.74
CA PHE A 101 0.68 -12.75 -6.72
C PHE A 101 -0.47 -12.80 -5.71
N SER A 102 -1.41 -11.83 -5.72
CA SER A 102 -2.63 -11.95 -4.91
C SER A 102 -3.50 -13.14 -5.29
N GLY A 103 -3.36 -13.64 -6.52
CA GLY A 103 -4.07 -14.83 -7.01
C GLY A 103 -3.50 -16.17 -6.53
N ILE A 104 -2.35 -16.17 -5.83
CA ILE A 104 -1.76 -17.40 -5.31
C ILE A 104 -2.47 -17.77 -4.00
N SER A 105 -2.83 -19.05 -3.81
CA SER A 105 -3.52 -19.49 -2.59
C SER A 105 -2.65 -19.20 -1.35
N GLY A 106 -3.27 -18.59 -0.32
CA GLY A 106 -2.57 -18.06 0.86
C GLY A 106 -2.05 -19.10 1.86
N GLU A 107 -2.23 -20.42 1.62
CA GLU A 107 -1.72 -21.46 2.50
C GLU A 107 -0.28 -21.82 2.14
N LEU A 108 0.65 -21.52 3.02
CA LEU A 108 2.10 -21.72 2.82
C LEU A 108 2.46 -23.18 2.45
N HIS A 109 1.72 -24.18 2.92
CA HIS A 109 2.00 -25.58 2.59
C HIS A 109 1.64 -25.97 1.14
N ASN A 110 0.78 -25.19 0.45
CA ASN A 110 0.42 -25.40 -0.95
C ASN A 110 1.02 -24.34 -1.88
N TYR A 111 1.96 -23.54 -1.33
CA TYR A 111 2.48 -22.37 -2.01
C TYR A 111 3.08 -22.66 -3.39
N ARG A 112 3.94 -23.67 -3.50
CA ARG A 112 4.56 -24.07 -4.76
C ARG A 112 3.52 -24.39 -5.81
N GLN A 113 2.52 -25.20 -5.47
CA GLN A 113 1.44 -25.56 -6.40
C GLN A 113 0.60 -24.34 -6.81
N GLY A 114 0.33 -23.45 -5.87
CA GLY A 114 -0.38 -22.20 -6.14
C GLY A 114 0.40 -21.28 -7.07
N LEU A 115 1.70 -21.11 -6.86
CA LEU A 115 2.58 -20.32 -7.73
C LEU A 115 2.65 -20.95 -9.14
N ASP A 116 2.84 -22.26 -9.24
CA ASP A 116 2.90 -22.98 -10.51
C ASP A 116 1.59 -22.81 -11.30
N ALA A 117 0.45 -23.02 -10.66
CA ALA A 117 -0.86 -22.89 -11.31
C ALA A 117 -1.12 -21.44 -11.77
N HIS A 118 -0.78 -20.45 -10.94
CA HIS A 118 -0.95 -19.04 -11.26
C HIS A 118 -0.04 -18.60 -12.42
N CYS A 119 1.24 -18.96 -12.36
CA CYS A 119 2.20 -18.64 -13.41
C CYS A 119 1.87 -19.36 -14.73
N ASN A 120 1.48 -20.64 -14.68
CA ASN A 120 1.05 -21.38 -15.86
C ASN A 120 -0.10 -20.64 -16.58
N THR A 121 -1.15 -20.27 -15.85
CA THR A 121 -2.26 -19.50 -16.41
C THR A 121 -1.80 -18.18 -17.05
N SER A 122 -0.89 -17.47 -16.39
CA SER A 122 -0.37 -16.18 -16.88
C SER A 122 0.51 -16.35 -18.10
N PHE A 123 1.33 -17.40 -18.15
CA PHE A 123 2.19 -17.70 -19.29
C PHE A 123 1.40 -18.22 -20.50
N ASP A 124 0.37 -19.03 -20.27
CA ASP A 124 -0.57 -19.45 -21.31
C ASP A 124 -1.26 -18.25 -21.95
N TYR A 125 -1.79 -17.36 -21.13
CA TYR A 125 -2.39 -16.12 -21.59
C TYR A 125 -1.41 -15.25 -22.38
N PHE A 126 -0.16 -15.13 -21.90
CA PHE A 126 0.89 -14.41 -22.61
C PHE A 126 1.15 -15.01 -23.99
N CYS A 127 1.25 -16.33 -24.11
CA CYS A 127 1.45 -17.01 -25.38
C CYS A 127 0.28 -16.78 -26.36
N ASP A 128 -0.96 -16.81 -25.83
CA ASP A 128 -2.16 -16.58 -26.64
C ASP A 128 -2.22 -15.15 -27.20
N ILE A 129 -2.00 -14.15 -26.36
CA ILE A 129 -2.11 -12.74 -26.77
C ILE A 129 -0.95 -12.25 -27.65
N TYR A 130 0.19 -12.94 -27.61
CA TYR A 130 1.38 -12.61 -28.42
C TYR A 130 1.71 -13.69 -29.47
N ALA A 131 0.73 -14.50 -29.85
CA ALA A 131 0.94 -15.60 -30.81
C ALA A 131 1.57 -15.16 -32.16
N GLU A 132 1.34 -13.92 -32.58
CA GLU A 132 1.93 -13.35 -33.81
C GLU A 132 3.42 -13.00 -33.66
N TYR A 133 3.89 -12.81 -32.43
CA TYR A 133 5.26 -12.42 -32.08
C TYR A 133 6.12 -13.61 -31.66
N LEU A 134 5.53 -14.77 -31.40
CA LEU A 134 6.17 -15.92 -30.80
C LEU A 134 6.25 -17.11 -31.77
N PRO A 135 7.20 -18.04 -31.57
CA PRO A 135 7.29 -19.26 -32.38
C PRO A 135 6.02 -20.12 -32.22
N LYS A 136 5.60 -20.75 -33.32
CA LYS A 136 4.48 -21.69 -33.31
C LYS A 136 4.79 -22.89 -32.43
N GLY A 137 3.80 -23.38 -31.67
CA GLY A 137 3.95 -24.53 -30.79
C GLY A 137 4.63 -24.22 -29.44
N ILE A 138 4.88 -22.93 -29.11
CA ILE A 138 5.52 -22.54 -27.84
C ILE A 138 4.68 -22.96 -26.64
N LYS A 139 3.36 -22.85 -26.74
CA LYS A 139 2.43 -23.11 -25.63
C LYS A 139 2.38 -24.60 -25.28
N GLU A 140 2.40 -25.48 -26.26
CA GLU A 140 2.39 -26.92 -26.10
C GLU A 140 3.64 -27.37 -25.32
N VAL A 141 4.83 -26.89 -25.75
CA VAL A 141 6.09 -27.22 -25.06
C VAL A 141 6.18 -26.57 -23.69
N LEU A 142 5.64 -25.36 -23.51
CA LEU A 142 5.60 -24.67 -22.22
C LEU A 142 4.83 -25.50 -21.18
N ASN A 143 3.68 -26.06 -21.59
CA ASN A 143 2.81 -26.85 -20.71
C ASN A 143 3.40 -28.23 -20.36
N GLU A 144 4.45 -28.70 -21.04
CA GLU A 144 5.20 -29.89 -20.67
C GLU A 144 6.27 -29.63 -19.57
N LYS A 145 6.54 -28.35 -19.23
CA LYS A 145 7.55 -27.98 -18.23
C LYS A 145 7.06 -28.20 -16.81
N ALA A 146 7.98 -28.57 -15.93
CA ALA A 146 7.70 -28.91 -14.54
C ALA A 146 7.57 -27.66 -13.62
N GLY A 147 6.56 -26.83 -13.86
CA GLY A 147 6.20 -25.70 -13.01
C GLY A 147 6.81 -24.36 -13.42
N ALA A 148 6.48 -23.33 -12.67
CA ALA A 148 6.71 -21.92 -13.02
C ALA A 148 8.18 -21.55 -13.32
N VAL A 149 9.12 -22.17 -12.63
CA VAL A 149 10.55 -21.89 -12.76
C VAL A 149 11.06 -22.32 -14.16
N GLU A 150 10.72 -23.54 -14.60
CA GLU A 150 11.13 -24.04 -15.91
C GLU A 150 10.33 -23.40 -17.04
N GLN A 151 9.06 -23.11 -16.82
CA GLN A 151 8.19 -22.41 -17.77
C GLN A 151 8.72 -21.00 -18.06
N LEU A 152 9.10 -20.25 -17.02
CA LEU A 152 9.67 -18.90 -17.20
C LEU A 152 10.99 -18.96 -17.95
N ASP A 153 11.87 -19.95 -17.61
CA ASP A 153 13.14 -20.15 -18.28
C ASP A 153 12.95 -20.40 -19.78
N TYR A 154 12.04 -21.30 -20.11
CA TYR A 154 11.71 -21.60 -21.51
C TYR A 154 11.12 -20.38 -22.23
N LEU A 155 10.16 -19.68 -21.60
CA LEU A 155 9.45 -18.56 -22.19
C LEU A 155 10.37 -17.41 -22.59
N TYR A 156 11.27 -16.98 -21.69
CA TYR A 156 12.14 -15.85 -22.02
C TYR A 156 13.20 -16.22 -23.07
N HIS A 157 13.67 -17.47 -23.12
CA HIS A 157 14.54 -17.93 -24.21
C HIS A 157 13.82 -17.96 -25.57
N GLN A 158 12.55 -18.39 -25.62
CA GLN A 158 11.78 -18.36 -26.86
C GLN A 158 11.53 -16.93 -27.35
N CYS A 159 11.27 -15.99 -26.44
CA CYS A 159 11.18 -14.58 -26.77
C CYS A 159 12.50 -14.03 -27.33
N GLU A 160 13.65 -14.42 -26.75
CA GLU A 160 14.97 -14.03 -27.26
C GLU A 160 15.22 -14.55 -28.68
N LEU A 161 14.93 -15.82 -28.93
CA LEU A 161 15.05 -16.44 -30.26
C LEU A 161 14.14 -15.76 -31.31
N ALA A 162 12.99 -15.26 -30.89
CA ALA A 162 12.06 -14.49 -31.70
C ALA A 162 12.46 -13.00 -31.86
N GLY A 163 13.57 -12.57 -31.25
CA GLY A 163 14.00 -11.17 -31.25
C GLY A 163 13.10 -10.22 -30.44
N GLN A 164 12.27 -10.77 -29.54
CA GLN A 164 11.31 -10.01 -28.72
C GLN A 164 11.89 -9.65 -27.36
N GLN A 165 11.42 -8.53 -26.80
CA GLN A 165 11.80 -8.05 -25.48
C GLN A 165 10.60 -8.10 -24.54
N ILE A 166 10.82 -8.54 -23.31
CA ILE A 166 9.81 -8.62 -22.27
C ILE A 166 9.99 -7.46 -21.27
N TYR A 167 8.87 -6.81 -20.92
CA TYR A 167 8.74 -6.02 -19.70
C TYR A 167 7.92 -6.84 -18.71
N LEU A 168 8.56 -7.28 -17.64
CA LEU A 168 7.93 -8.06 -16.58
C LEU A 168 7.36 -7.13 -15.51
N PHE A 169 6.07 -7.28 -15.21
CA PHE A 169 5.40 -6.61 -14.10
C PHE A 169 4.98 -7.64 -13.06
N ILE A 170 5.35 -7.42 -11.80
CA ILE A 170 4.92 -8.25 -10.66
C ILE A 170 4.19 -7.36 -9.67
N ASP A 171 2.89 -7.62 -9.48
CA ASP A 171 2.06 -6.95 -8.48
C ASP A 171 1.87 -7.83 -7.25
N GLU A 172 1.72 -7.20 -6.08
CA GLU A 172 1.53 -7.86 -4.78
C GLU A 172 2.56 -8.97 -4.49
N TYR A 173 3.85 -8.70 -4.82
CA TYR A 173 4.94 -9.66 -4.60
C TYR A 173 5.04 -10.16 -3.15
N ASP A 174 4.51 -9.36 -2.22
CA ASP A 174 4.53 -9.57 -0.77
C ASP A 174 3.23 -10.21 -0.24
N HIS A 175 2.43 -10.83 -1.10
CA HIS A 175 1.16 -11.47 -0.71
C HIS A 175 1.30 -12.40 0.51
N PHE A 176 2.46 -13.06 0.64
CA PHE A 176 2.77 -13.99 1.73
C PHE A 176 3.06 -13.32 3.08
N THR A 177 3.35 -12.02 3.10
CA THR A 177 3.64 -11.29 4.35
C THR A 177 2.52 -11.43 5.37
N ASN A 178 1.28 -11.55 4.91
CA ASN A 178 0.13 -11.76 5.80
C ASN A 178 0.22 -13.07 6.58
N ALA A 179 0.64 -14.15 5.91
CA ALA A 179 0.82 -15.45 6.54
C ALA A 179 2.00 -15.42 7.53
N ILE A 180 3.08 -14.74 7.18
CA ILE A 180 4.28 -14.59 8.04
C ILE A 180 3.95 -13.84 9.33
N LEU A 181 3.10 -12.83 9.26
CA LEU A 181 2.71 -12.04 10.42
C LEU A 181 1.75 -12.78 11.36
N SER A 182 1.15 -13.90 10.92
CA SER A 182 0.12 -14.60 11.69
C SER A 182 0.67 -15.38 12.89
N ASP A 183 1.81 -16.07 12.73
CA ASP A 183 2.41 -16.91 13.78
C ASP A 183 3.90 -17.22 13.51
N ALA A 184 4.59 -17.75 14.54
CA ALA A 184 6.01 -18.07 14.45
C ALA A 184 6.30 -19.28 13.54
N GLU A 185 5.38 -20.24 13.42
CA GLU A 185 5.54 -21.40 12.54
C GLU A 185 5.48 -20.96 11.08
N SER A 186 4.61 -20.01 10.75
CA SER A 186 4.53 -19.40 9.43
C SER A 186 5.80 -18.65 9.05
N ILE A 187 6.47 -17.98 10.00
CA ILE A 187 7.79 -17.36 9.77
C ILE A 187 8.82 -18.41 9.41
N HIS A 188 8.86 -19.54 10.14
CA HIS A 188 9.81 -20.61 9.85
C HIS A 188 9.62 -21.22 8.46
N ARG A 189 8.38 -21.57 8.09
CA ARG A 189 8.03 -22.10 6.77
C ARG A 189 8.34 -21.12 5.65
N TYR A 190 8.03 -19.85 5.85
CA TYR A 190 8.39 -18.82 4.88
C TYR A 190 9.90 -18.76 4.66
N THR A 191 10.69 -18.82 5.74
CA THR A 191 12.15 -18.83 5.66
C THR A 191 12.67 -20.02 4.86
N GLU A 192 12.05 -21.19 4.97
CA GLU A 192 12.40 -22.36 4.17
C GLU A 192 12.14 -22.14 2.67
N GLU A 193 11.03 -21.48 2.30
CA GLU A 193 10.66 -21.22 0.90
C GLU A 193 11.45 -20.07 0.25
N THR A 194 11.96 -19.14 1.04
CA THR A 194 12.70 -17.96 0.56
C THR A 194 14.21 -18.08 0.69
N HIS A 195 14.71 -18.90 1.62
CA HIS A 195 16.14 -19.09 1.85
C HIS A 195 16.69 -20.36 1.18
N LYS A 196 18.00 -20.40 1.00
CA LYS A 196 18.76 -21.54 0.41
C LYS A 196 18.20 -21.97 -0.96
N GLU A 197 17.51 -23.11 -1.01
CA GLU A 197 16.94 -23.72 -2.21
C GLU A 197 15.43 -23.50 -2.32
N GLY A 198 14.86 -22.53 -1.59
CA GLY A 198 13.43 -22.25 -1.59
C GLY A 198 12.89 -21.96 -3.00
N TYR A 199 11.66 -22.40 -3.27
CA TYR A 199 11.08 -22.34 -4.62
C TYR A 199 10.84 -20.93 -5.11
N LEU A 200 10.40 -20.01 -4.24
CA LEU A 200 10.22 -18.60 -4.57
C LEU A 200 11.55 -17.94 -4.95
N ARG A 201 12.61 -18.24 -4.21
CA ARG A 201 13.95 -17.77 -4.54
C ARG A 201 14.43 -18.32 -5.88
N ALA A 202 14.16 -19.60 -6.17
CA ALA A 202 14.48 -20.19 -7.47
C ALA A 202 13.75 -19.46 -8.61
N PHE A 203 12.49 -19.09 -8.41
CA PHE A 203 11.74 -18.30 -9.38
C PHE A 203 12.38 -16.92 -9.64
N PHE A 204 12.73 -16.16 -8.60
CA PHE A 204 13.39 -14.87 -8.76
C PHE A 204 14.82 -14.98 -9.34
N ASN A 205 15.53 -16.08 -9.07
CA ASN A 205 16.78 -16.38 -9.75
C ASN A 205 16.59 -16.59 -11.25
N ARG A 206 15.46 -17.15 -11.70
CA ARG A 206 15.12 -17.26 -13.11
C ARG A 206 14.73 -15.94 -13.73
N VAL A 207 14.00 -15.10 -12.99
CA VAL A 207 13.76 -13.71 -13.40
C VAL A 207 15.10 -13.00 -13.64
N LYS A 208 16.05 -13.13 -12.71
CA LYS A 208 17.41 -12.58 -12.85
C LYS A 208 18.15 -13.13 -14.07
N ALA A 209 18.12 -14.45 -14.29
CA ALA A 209 18.73 -15.06 -15.47
C ALA A 209 18.12 -14.50 -16.78
N GLY A 210 16.80 -14.33 -16.82
CA GLY A 210 16.07 -13.77 -17.95
C GLY A 210 16.48 -12.33 -18.30
N THR A 211 17.09 -11.58 -17.35
CA THR A 211 17.57 -10.21 -17.61
C THR A 211 18.80 -10.17 -18.54
N TYR A 212 19.55 -11.25 -18.62
CA TYR A 212 20.63 -11.41 -19.61
C TYR A 212 20.09 -11.81 -21.00
N SER A 213 18.83 -12.26 -21.06
CA SER A 213 18.15 -12.67 -22.28
C SER A 213 17.11 -11.63 -22.71
N SER A 214 15.82 -11.97 -22.73
CA SER A 214 14.74 -11.14 -23.26
C SER A 214 14.07 -10.25 -22.22
N ILE A 215 14.18 -10.51 -20.91
CA ILE A 215 13.59 -9.64 -19.87
C ILE A 215 14.44 -8.36 -19.74
N LYS A 216 14.05 -7.30 -20.43
CA LYS A 216 14.83 -6.05 -20.47
C LYS A 216 14.48 -5.06 -19.39
N ARG A 217 13.26 -5.14 -18.86
CA ARG A 217 12.79 -4.32 -17.72
C ARG A 217 11.93 -5.16 -16.80
N CYS A 218 11.96 -4.82 -15.52
CA CYS A 218 11.10 -5.41 -14.51
C CYS A 218 10.57 -4.31 -13.58
N PHE A 219 9.27 -4.32 -13.27
CA PHE A 219 8.66 -3.45 -12.28
C PHE A 219 7.94 -4.33 -11.25
N ILE A 220 8.41 -4.28 -10.01
CA ILE A 220 7.87 -5.06 -8.90
C ILE A 220 7.24 -4.12 -7.89
N THR A 221 6.00 -4.39 -7.47
CA THR A 221 5.31 -3.60 -6.46
C THR A 221 4.56 -4.44 -5.44
N GLY A 222 4.38 -3.86 -4.27
CA GLY A 222 3.69 -4.44 -3.13
C GLY A 222 3.47 -3.42 -2.02
N VAL A 223 3.28 -3.90 -0.80
CA VAL A 223 3.06 -3.08 0.39
C VAL A 223 4.17 -3.25 1.43
N SER A 224 4.72 -4.45 1.59
CA SER A 224 5.65 -4.78 2.66
C SER A 224 7.10 -4.85 2.17
N PRO A 225 8.08 -4.33 2.91
CA PRO A 225 9.50 -4.50 2.63
C PRO A 225 10.05 -5.85 3.12
N VAL A 226 9.28 -6.61 3.91
CA VAL A 226 9.74 -7.82 4.62
C VAL A 226 10.24 -8.90 3.65
N THR A 227 9.53 -9.12 2.57
CA THR A 227 9.90 -10.15 1.60
C THR A 227 10.99 -9.70 0.64
N MET A 228 11.29 -8.41 0.60
CA MET A 228 12.22 -7.85 -0.36
C MET A 228 13.65 -8.35 -0.14
N ASP A 229 14.14 -8.35 1.09
CA ASP A 229 15.52 -8.77 1.41
C ASP A 229 15.69 -10.29 1.18
N ASP A 230 14.68 -11.07 1.54
CA ASP A 230 14.67 -12.52 1.30
C ASP A 230 14.69 -12.86 -0.20
N LEU A 231 13.97 -12.09 -1.02
CA LEU A 231 13.92 -12.24 -2.47
C LEU A 231 15.14 -11.64 -3.17
N THR A 232 15.64 -10.49 -2.70
CA THR A 232 16.77 -9.81 -3.32
C THR A 232 18.08 -10.56 -3.16
N SER A 233 18.22 -11.48 -2.19
CA SER A 233 19.34 -12.41 -2.17
C SER A 233 19.40 -13.29 -3.44
N GLY A 234 18.24 -13.52 -4.09
CA GLY A 234 18.13 -14.17 -5.41
C GLY A 234 18.10 -13.16 -6.58
N PHE A 235 17.61 -11.93 -6.36
CA PHE A 235 17.43 -10.89 -7.37
C PHE A 235 18.13 -9.58 -6.97
N ASN A 236 19.40 -9.64 -6.65
CA ASN A 236 20.20 -8.51 -6.17
C ASN A 236 20.57 -7.46 -7.23
N ILE A 237 19.81 -7.36 -8.31
CA ILE A 237 19.97 -6.38 -9.39
C ILE A 237 18.85 -5.33 -9.40
N GLY A 238 17.84 -5.50 -8.55
CA GLY A 238 16.73 -4.55 -8.43
C GLY A 238 17.06 -3.42 -7.46
N THR A 239 16.67 -2.20 -7.81
CA THR A 239 16.79 -1.01 -6.96
C THR A 239 15.43 -0.65 -6.37
N ASN A 240 15.36 -0.45 -5.05
CA ASN A 240 14.16 0.04 -4.37
C ASN A 240 14.10 1.57 -4.44
N TYR A 241 13.10 2.08 -5.13
CA TYR A 241 12.85 3.51 -5.30
C TYR A 241 11.79 4.07 -4.35
N SER A 242 11.30 3.29 -3.40
CA SER A 242 10.18 3.66 -2.53
C SER A 242 10.46 4.89 -1.67
N LEU A 243 11.71 5.07 -1.22
CA LEU A 243 12.12 6.20 -0.38
C LEU A 243 12.82 7.31 -1.19
N THR A 244 12.86 7.21 -2.52
CA THR A 244 13.61 8.14 -3.38
C THR A 244 12.77 9.40 -3.67
N PRO A 245 13.30 10.62 -3.44
CA PRO A 245 12.56 11.88 -3.57
C PRO A 245 11.88 12.09 -4.91
N LYS A 246 12.54 11.75 -6.02
CA LYS A 246 12.00 11.92 -7.39
C LYS A 246 10.71 11.11 -7.64
N PHE A 247 10.39 10.11 -6.81
CA PHE A 247 9.19 9.30 -6.92
C PHE A 247 8.19 9.53 -5.77
N ASN A 248 8.43 10.55 -4.91
CA ASN A 248 7.55 10.83 -3.78
C ASN A 248 6.08 10.97 -4.22
N ALA A 249 5.81 11.72 -5.29
CA ALA A 249 4.47 12.03 -5.80
C ALA A 249 3.99 11.12 -6.95
N MET A 250 4.70 10.03 -7.27
CA MET A 250 4.32 9.12 -8.37
C MET A 250 2.96 8.45 -8.12
N MET A 251 2.63 8.17 -6.87
CA MET A 251 1.35 7.60 -6.44
C MET A 251 0.76 8.45 -5.32
N GLY A 252 -0.57 8.45 -5.19
CA GLY A 252 -1.30 9.40 -4.36
C GLY A 252 -1.61 10.68 -5.14
N PHE A 253 -2.34 11.62 -4.53
CA PHE A 253 -2.68 12.90 -5.14
C PHE A 253 -2.00 14.05 -4.40
N THR A 254 -1.49 15.02 -5.13
CA THR A 254 -1.07 16.31 -4.59
C THR A 254 -2.30 17.17 -4.31
N GLU A 255 -2.17 18.22 -3.50
CA GLU A 255 -3.27 19.17 -3.26
C GLU A 255 -3.71 19.83 -4.56
N ASP A 256 -2.78 20.18 -5.46
CA ASP A 256 -3.11 20.80 -6.75
C ASP A 256 -3.96 19.86 -7.62
N GLU A 257 -3.63 18.56 -7.67
CA GLU A 257 -4.41 17.56 -8.41
C GLU A 257 -5.82 17.37 -7.82
N VAL A 258 -5.94 17.38 -6.49
CA VAL A 258 -7.25 17.33 -5.80
C VAL A 258 -8.05 18.59 -6.10
N ARG A 259 -7.43 19.75 -6.04
CA ARG A 259 -8.01 21.06 -6.35
C ARG A 259 -8.52 21.13 -7.79
N GLU A 260 -7.72 20.65 -8.75
CA GLU A 260 -8.11 20.57 -10.16
C GLU A 260 -9.34 19.66 -10.35
N MET A 261 -9.34 18.48 -9.71
CA MET A 261 -10.48 17.56 -9.73
C MET A 261 -11.75 18.22 -9.16
N LEU A 262 -11.67 18.84 -7.98
CA LEU A 262 -12.81 19.51 -7.36
C LEU A 262 -13.32 20.69 -8.21
N THR A 263 -12.42 21.47 -8.80
CA THR A 263 -12.76 22.58 -9.71
C THR A 263 -13.52 22.05 -10.93
N TYR A 264 -13.06 20.94 -11.52
CA TYR A 264 -13.78 20.31 -12.64
C TYR A 264 -15.21 19.90 -12.23
N TYR A 265 -15.38 19.22 -11.10
CA TYR A 265 -16.71 18.75 -10.68
C TYR A 265 -17.61 19.86 -10.16
N SER A 266 -17.09 20.94 -9.58
CA SER A 266 -17.88 22.08 -9.11
C SER A 266 -18.64 22.77 -10.23
N THR A 267 -18.15 22.69 -11.47
CA THR A 267 -18.83 23.23 -12.66
C THR A 267 -19.85 22.28 -13.29
N LYS A 268 -19.87 21.02 -12.87
CA LYS A 268 -20.63 19.92 -13.51
C LYS A 268 -21.62 19.19 -12.57
N ALA A 269 -21.59 19.50 -11.29
CA ALA A 269 -22.44 18.90 -10.27
C ALA A 269 -22.85 19.93 -9.21
N PRO A 270 -23.90 19.69 -8.40
CA PRO A 270 -24.25 20.56 -7.28
C PRO A 270 -23.12 20.58 -6.24
N PHE A 271 -22.58 21.78 -5.96
CA PHE A 271 -21.59 22.02 -4.93
C PHE A 271 -22.11 23.09 -3.98
N HIS A 272 -22.13 22.84 -2.68
CA HIS A 272 -22.57 23.79 -1.65
C HIS A 272 -21.40 24.43 -0.91
N HIS A 273 -20.19 23.94 -1.16
CA HIS A 273 -18.94 24.44 -0.58
C HIS A 273 -18.02 24.90 -1.71
N THR A 274 -17.18 25.86 -1.42
CA THR A 274 -16.06 26.24 -2.29
C THR A 274 -15.02 25.11 -2.34
N VAL A 275 -14.16 25.14 -3.35
CA VAL A 275 -13.05 24.19 -3.46
C VAL A 275 -12.13 24.26 -2.23
N ASP A 276 -11.87 25.46 -1.72
CA ASP A 276 -11.03 25.67 -0.53
C ASP A 276 -11.65 25.05 0.72
N GLU A 277 -12.96 25.25 0.95
CA GLU A 277 -13.67 24.62 2.07
C GLU A 277 -13.63 23.08 1.99
N LEU A 278 -13.72 22.51 0.79
CA LEU A 278 -13.62 21.06 0.62
C LEU A 278 -12.20 20.54 0.84
N ILE A 279 -11.17 21.27 0.42
CA ILE A 279 -9.78 20.94 0.71
C ILE A 279 -9.54 20.95 2.23
N GLU A 280 -9.93 22.02 2.91
CA GLU A 280 -9.80 22.12 4.38
C GLU A 280 -10.55 20.99 5.13
N LEU A 281 -11.72 20.59 4.62
CA LEU A 281 -12.48 19.48 5.18
C LEU A 281 -11.78 18.11 4.99
N MET A 282 -11.20 17.87 3.82
CA MET A 282 -10.55 16.59 3.50
C MET A 282 -9.14 16.46 4.06
N LYS A 283 -8.42 17.56 4.20
CA LYS A 283 -7.00 17.61 4.57
C LYS A 283 -6.68 16.83 5.86
N PRO A 284 -7.35 17.05 7.00
CA PRO A 284 -7.08 16.32 8.22
C PRO A 284 -7.37 14.81 8.12
N TRP A 285 -8.19 14.38 7.16
CA TRP A 285 -8.61 12.99 7.00
C TRP A 285 -7.76 12.19 6.02
N TYR A 286 -7.29 12.78 4.92
CA TYR A 286 -6.75 12.03 3.79
C TYR A 286 -5.36 12.44 3.36
N ASP A 287 -4.88 13.62 3.80
CA ASP A 287 -3.58 14.18 3.46
C ASP A 287 -2.47 13.73 4.41
N ASN A 288 -1.35 14.41 4.32
CA ASN A 288 -0.19 14.34 5.20
C ASN A 288 0.72 13.13 4.97
N TYR A 289 0.68 12.50 3.79
CA TYR A 289 1.66 11.48 3.45
C TYR A 289 2.91 12.09 2.80
N CYS A 290 4.08 11.70 3.30
CA CYS A 290 5.39 11.97 2.72
C CYS A 290 6.20 10.67 2.71
N PHE A 291 6.71 10.30 1.52
CA PHE A 291 7.35 9.01 1.29
C PHE A 291 8.87 9.10 1.10
N ALA A 292 9.46 10.26 1.19
CA ALA A 292 10.91 10.43 1.15
C ALA A 292 11.33 11.41 2.24
N GLN A 293 12.40 11.08 2.96
CA GLN A 293 12.87 11.92 4.07
C GLN A 293 13.22 13.35 3.60
N GLU A 294 13.78 13.47 2.41
CA GLU A 294 14.19 14.75 1.81
C GLU A 294 13.01 15.61 1.34
N CYS A 295 11.79 15.06 1.36
CA CYS A 295 10.57 15.74 0.91
C CYS A 295 9.67 16.21 2.07
N TYR A 296 10.11 16.13 3.32
CA TYR A 296 9.27 16.45 4.48
C TYR A 296 8.81 17.93 4.55
N ASP A 297 9.51 18.81 3.89
CA ASP A 297 9.21 20.24 3.77
C ASP A 297 8.46 20.61 2.47
N GLN A 298 8.16 19.61 1.65
CA GLN A 298 7.38 19.75 0.42
C GLN A 298 5.89 19.49 0.68
N PRO A 299 5.00 19.86 -0.27
CA PRO A 299 3.59 19.51 -0.18
C PRO A 299 3.37 18.01 0.01
N THR A 300 2.52 17.66 0.96
CA THR A 300 2.16 16.29 1.29
C THR A 300 1.17 15.70 0.28
N LEU A 301 0.91 14.40 0.42
CA LEU A 301 0.09 13.65 -0.53
C LEU A 301 -1.18 13.13 0.15
N TYR A 302 -2.27 13.20 -0.59
CA TYR A 302 -3.54 12.59 -0.24
C TYR A 302 -3.57 11.11 -0.65
N ASN A 303 -4.25 10.29 0.14
CA ASN A 303 -4.63 8.96 -0.30
C ASN A 303 -5.67 9.06 -1.42
N SER A 304 -5.30 8.64 -2.63
CA SER A 304 -6.11 8.83 -3.84
C SER A 304 -7.50 8.17 -3.77
N ASN A 305 -7.60 6.97 -3.21
CA ASN A 305 -8.88 6.28 -3.09
C ASN A 305 -9.84 6.99 -2.12
N MET A 306 -9.30 7.57 -1.04
CA MET A 306 -10.10 8.29 -0.06
C MET A 306 -10.63 9.61 -0.62
N VAL A 307 -9.85 10.31 -1.42
CA VAL A 307 -10.30 11.49 -2.14
C VAL A 307 -11.43 11.11 -3.11
N LEU A 308 -11.25 10.05 -3.89
CA LEU A 308 -12.29 9.57 -4.82
C LEU A 308 -13.56 9.13 -4.08
N TYR A 309 -13.42 8.46 -2.93
CA TYR A 309 -14.55 8.11 -2.06
C TYR A 309 -15.32 9.36 -1.61
N PHE A 310 -14.60 10.37 -1.11
CA PHE A 310 -15.22 11.61 -0.66
C PHE A 310 -15.96 12.32 -1.81
N VAL A 311 -15.28 12.56 -2.92
CA VAL A 311 -15.85 13.31 -4.06
C VAL A 311 -17.06 12.58 -4.64
N LYS A 312 -16.98 11.24 -4.76
CA LYS A 312 -18.13 10.42 -5.19
C LYS A 312 -19.33 10.60 -4.27
N ASN A 313 -19.14 10.41 -2.96
CA ASN A 313 -20.23 10.56 -2.00
C ASN A 313 -20.78 12.00 -1.95
N TYR A 314 -19.90 13.00 -2.05
CA TYR A 314 -20.30 14.40 -2.08
C TYR A 314 -21.23 14.70 -3.26
N ILE A 315 -20.91 14.20 -4.44
CA ILE A 315 -21.74 14.35 -5.64
C ILE A 315 -23.03 13.55 -5.51
N ASP A 316 -22.97 12.29 -5.10
CA ASP A 316 -24.13 11.40 -4.96
C ASP A 316 -25.11 11.91 -3.87
N ASN A 317 -24.62 12.65 -2.88
CA ASN A 317 -25.40 13.29 -1.82
C ASN A 317 -25.81 14.77 -2.14
N ASN A 318 -25.81 15.14 -3.42
CA ASN A 318 -26.18 16.49 -3.87
C ASN A 318 -25.40 17.61 -3.16
N GLY A 319 -24.07 17.48 -3.08
CA GLY A 319 -23.18 18.51 -2.52
C GLY A 319 -23.11 18.52 -0.99
N LYS A 320 -23.49 17.44 -0.33
CA LYS A 320 -23.32 17.27 1.12
C LYS A 320 -22.16 16.32 1.40
N ALA A 321 -21.31 16.70 2.34
CA ALA A 321 -20.21 15.85 2.78
C ALA A 321 -20.72 14.48 3.31
N PRO A 322 -19.95 13.40 3.12
CA PRO A 322 -20.31 12.09 3.64
C PRO A 322 -20.38 12.15 5.19
N ARG A 323 -21.38 11.49 5.77
CA ARG A 323 -21.50 11.39 7.24
C ARG A 323 -20.33 10.65 7.87
N ASN A 324 -19.80 9.67 7.14
CA ASN A 324 -18.63 8.91 7.56
C ASN A 324 -17.48 9.23 6.61
N MET A 325 -16.43 9.84 7.15
CA MET A 325 -15.22 10.19 6.40
C MET A 325 -14.35 8.96 6.13
N ILE A 326 -14.61 7.83 6.78
CA ILE A 326 -13.88 6.56 6.61
C ILE A 326 -14.74 5.59 5.80
N GLU A 327 -14.21 5.15 4.68
CA GLU A 327 -14.82 4.10 3.87
C GLU A 327 -14.87 2.77 4.65
N SER A 328 -16.01 2.09 4.62
CA SER A 328 -16.22 0.84 5.37
C SER A 328 -15.22 -0.27 5.00
N ASN A 329 -14.81 -0.33 3.73
CA ASN A 329 -13.82 -1.31 3.25
C ASN A 329 -12.40 -1.06 3.77
N ILE A 330 -12.07 0.16 4.23
CA ILE A 330 -10.79 0.44 4.87
C ILE A 330 -10.69 -0.30 6.21
N ARG A 331 -11.79 -0.50 6.88
CA ARG A 331 -11.85 -1.24 8.15
C ARG A 331 -11.42 -2.71 8.02
N ILE A 332 -11.40 -3.28 6.81
CA ILE A 332 -10.99 -4.67 6.57
C ILE A 332 -9.47 -4.88 6.67
N ASP A 333 -8.67 -3.84 6.48
CA ASP A 333 -7.19 -3.93 6.64
C ASP A 333 -6.74 -4.03 8.12
N TYR A 334 -7.68 -4.05 9.06
CA TYR A 334 -7.43 -4.10 10.51
C TYR A 334 -6.75 -5.38 11.01
N GLU A 335 -6.93 -6.50 10.35
CA GLU A 335 -6.30 -7.75 10.79
C GLU A 335 -4.77 -7.62 10.82
N LYS A 336 -4.18 -6.96 9.82
CA LYS A 336 -2.74 -6.70 9.81
C LYS A 336 -2.30 -5.79 10.96
N LEU A 337 -3.02 -4.69 11.17
CA LEU A 337 -2.76 -3.78 12.27
C LEU A 337 -2.85 -4.51 13.61
N ARG A 338 -3.84 -5.38 13.74
CA ARG A 338 -4.03 -6.22 14.92
C ARG A 338 -2.83 -7.12 15.20
N MET A 339 -2.35 -7.81 14.20
CA MET A 339 -1.18 -8.66 14.33
C MET A 339 0.06 -7.84 14.73
N LEU A 340 0.26 -6.68 14.11
CA LEU A 340 1.38 -5.79 14.41
C LEU A 340 1.35 -5.28 15.85
N ILE A 341 0.19 -4.85 16.35
CA ILE A 341 0.08 -4.38 17.75
C ILE A 341 0.28 -5.50 18.76
N ARG A 342 -0.21 -6.72 18.45
CA ARG A 342 0.09 -7.88 19.29
C ARG A 342 1.59 -8.13 19.36
N LYS A 343 2.29 -8.08 18.22
CA LYS A 343 3.75 -8.23 18.17
C LYS A 343 4.48 -7.11 18.88
N ASP A 344 4.06 -5.85 18.74
CA ASP A 344 4.63 -4.73 19.51
C ASP A 344 4.59 -4.97 21.03
N LYS A 345 3.51 -5.59 21.55
CA LYS A 345 3.43 -5.98 22.96
C LYS A 345 4.33 -7.17 23.32
N GLU A 346 4.47 -8.16 22.43
CA GLU A 346 5.34 -9.31 22.64
C GLU A 346 6.82 -8.90 22.65
N PHE A 347 7.20 -7.89 21.86
CA PHE A 347 8.58 -7.42 21.69
C PHE A 347 8.97 -6.32 22.68
N ALA A 348 8.01 -5.62 23.27
CA ALA A 348 8.26 -4.51 24.19
C ALA A 348 8.79 -5.00 25.54
N HIS A 349 10.11 -5.01 25.71
CA HIS A 349 10.71 -5.19 27.04
C HIS A 349 10.59 -3.92 27.89
N ASP A 350 10.65 -2.71 27.30
CA ASP A 350 10.68 -1.45 28.07
C ASP A 350 9.59 -0.43 27.68
N ALA A 351 9.24 -0.28 26.42
CA ALA A 351 8.15 0.59 25.98
C ALA A 351 7.63 0.19 24.59
N SER A 352 6.30 0.03 24.47
CA SER A 352 5.65 -0.17 23.19
C SER A 352 5.87 1.04 22.25
N ILE A 353 6.31 0.79 21.03
CA ILE A 353 6.49 1.82 19.98
C ILE A 353 5.16 2.53 19.73
N ILE A 354 4.07 1.77 19.66
CA ILE A 354 2.72 2.30 19.44
C ILE A 354 2.27 3.16 20.63
N GLN A 355 2.55 2.73 21.87
CA GLN A 355 2.22 3.52 23.04
C GLN A 355 3.02 4.82 23.08
N THR A 356 4.29 4.79 22.72
CA THR A 356 5.13 5.98 22.58
C THR A 356 4.58 6.93 21.52
N LEU A 357 4.19 6.41 20.35
CA LEU A 357 3.58 7.18 19.27
C LEU A 357 2.30 7.88 19.72
N VAL A 358 1.43 7.19 20.46
CA VAL A 358 0.17 7.75 20.96
C VAL A 358 0.40 8.80 22.05
N SER A 359 1.35 8.58 22.96
CA SER A 359 1.60 9.46 24.10
C SER A 359 2.42 10.70 23.74
N GLN A 360 3.41 10.58 22.86
CA GLN A 360 4.30 11.66 22.44
C GLN A 360 3.91 12.33 21.12
N GLY A 361 3.02 11.68 20.33
CA GLY A 361 2.61 12.16 19.02
C GLY A 361 3.62 11.87 17.89
N TYR A 362 4.80 11.35 18.19
CA TYR A 362 5.83 10.99 17.21
C TYR A 362 6.76 9.89 17.75
N ILE A 363 7.42 9.24 16.84
CA ILE A 363 8.58 8.38 17.09
C ILE A 363 9.74 8.77 16.18
N THR A 364 10.92 8.26 16.48
CA THR A 364 12.11 8.42 15.62
C THR A 364 12.70 7.07 15.33
N GLY A 365 13.16 6.85 14.10
CA GLY A 365 13.78 5.61 13.66
C GLY A 365 14.50 5.78 12.33
N GLU A 366 15.20 4.74 11.92
CA GLU A 366 15.79 4.64 10.59
C GLU A 366 14.87 3.81 9.69
N LEU A 367 14.43 4.37 8.57
CA LEU A 367 13.63 3.62 7.60
C LEU A 367 14.52 2.67 6.80
N LYS A 368 14.17 1.41 6.81
CA LYS A 368 14.89 0.35 6.06
C LYS A 368 14.17 0.07 4.74
N ASP A 369 14.94 -0.07 3.68
CA ASP A 369 14.44 -0.40 2.34
C ASP A 369 13.92 -1.84 2.22
N GLY A 370 14.44 -2.74 3.04
CA GLY A 370 14.05 -4.14 3.14
C GLY A 370 14.74 -4.80 4.33
N PHE A 371 14.15 -5.88 4.83
CA PHE A 371 14.70 -6.69 5.93
C PHE A 371 14.09 -8.09 5.92
N PRO A 372 14.82 -9.12 6.43
CA PRO A 372 14.31 -10.47 6.55
C PRO A 372 13.12 -10.58 7.50
N ALA A 373 12.19 -11.50 7.23
CA ALA A 373 11.04 -11.75 8.10
C ALA A 373 11.44 -12.09 9.56
N ALA A 374 12.57 -12.77 9.74
CA ALA A 374 13.11 -13.13 11.06
C ALA A 374 13.48 -11.90 11.92
N ASN A 375 13.78 -10.76 11.29
CA ASN A 375 14.22 -9.54 11.95
C ASN A 375 13.10 -8.50 12.14
N ILE A 376 11.84 -8.87 11.99
CA ILE A 376 10.68 -7.98 12.25
C ILE A 376 10.69 -7.44 13.67
N VAL A 377 11.27 -8.18 14.61
CA VAL A 377 11.36 -7.81 16.04
C VAL A 377 12.26 -6.61 16.32
N ASP A 378 13.18 -6.27 15.40
CA ASP A 378 14.06 -5.13 15.55
C ASP A 378 13.25 -3.82 15.46
N SER A 379 13.49 -2.88 16.36
CA SER A 379 12.74 -1.63 16.48
C SER A 379 12.64 -0.84 15.17
N ASP A 380 13.75 -0.66 14.44
CA ASP A 380 13.77 0.11 13.19
C ASP A 380 13.04 -0.65 12.05
N ASN A 381 13.10 -1.99 12.06
CA ASN A 381 12.38 -2.83 11.11
C ASN A 381 10.86 -2.76 11.36
N PHE A 382 10.44 -2.80 12.63
CA PHE A 382 9.04 -2.66 12.99
C PHE A 382 8.49 -1.26 12.66
N VAL A 383 9.26 -0.21 12.92
CA VAL A 383 8.93 1.18 12.53
C VAL A 383 8.81 1.28 11.00
N SER A 384 9.73 0.67 10.25
CA SER A 384 9.68 0.64 8.79
C SER A 384 8.42 -0.08 8.29
N LEU A 385 8.03 -1.19 8.92
CA LEU A 385 6.81 -1.93 8.58
C LEU A 385 5.56 -1.07 8.79
N LEU A 386 5.44 -0.37 9.93
CA LEU A 386 4.35 0.57 10.19
C LEU A 386 4.28 1.69 9.13
N TYR A 387 5.44 2.20 8.73
CA TYR A 387 5.54 3.22 7.69
C TYR A 387 5.07 2.70 6.32
N TYR A 388 5.54 1.54 5.87
CA TYR A 388 5.14 0.97 4.58
C TYR A 388 3.67 0.54 4.52
N PHE A 389 3.08 0.20 5.66
CA PHE A 389 1.62 -0.01 5.76
C PHE A 389 0.81 1.29 5.78
N GLY A 390 1.46 2.45 5.77
CA GLY A 390 0.82 3.76 5.76
C GLY A 390 0.29 4.22 7.11
N MET A 391 0.75 3.59 8.20
CA MET A 391 0.39 3.99 9.56
C MET A 391 1.25 5.14 10.06
N LEU A 392 2.41 5.34 9.44
CA LEU A 392 3.35 6.43 9.71
C LEU A 392 3.67 7.22 8.45
N THR A 393 4.04 8.46 8.61
CA THR A 393 4.54 9.36 7.58
C THR A 393 5.77 10.09 8.07
N VAL A 394 6.65 10.48 7.15
CA VAL A 394 7.82 11.32 7.46
C VAL A 394 7.36 12.75 7.75
N SER A 395 7.80 13.32 8.87
CA SER A 395 7.48 14.70 9.26
C SER A 395 8.71 15.54 9.62
N GLY A 396 9.90 15.08 9.28
CA GLY A 396 11.16 15.77 9.51
C GLY A 396 12.25 14.90 10.11
N THR A 397 13.17 15.54 10.79
CA THR A 397 14.29 14.88 11.48
C THR A 397 14.37 15.33 12.94
N TYR A 398 14.79 14.45 13.82
CA TYR A 398 15.07 14.77 15.21
C TYR A 398 16.33 14.03 15.67
N LYS A 399 17.34 14.79 16.12
CA LYS A 399 18.64 14.24 16.55
C LYS A 399 19.30 13.32 15.52
N GLY A 400 19.18 13.66 14.23
CA GLY A 400 19.77 12.90 13.12
C GLY A 400 18.98 11.66 12.67
N LYS A 401 17.85 11.35 13.31
CA LYS A 401 16.95 10.26 12.90
C LYS A 401 15.72 10.81 12.23
N THR A 402 15.08 10.01 11.36
CA THR A 402 13.80 10.35 10.76
C THR A 402 12.72 10.44 11.83
N LYS A 403 12.00 11.57 11.84
CA LYS A 403 10.84 11.78 12.70
C LYS A 403 9.59 11.33 11.96
N LEU A 404 8.81 10.48 12.60
CA LEU A 404 7.63 9.83 12.05
C LEU A 404 6.41 10.13 12.93
N ILE A 405 5.27 10.41 12.28
CA ILE A 405 3.99 10.71 12.95
C ILE A 405 2.87 9.89 12.33
N ILE A 406 1.71 9.84 12.97
CA ILE A 406 0.48 9.35 12.36
C ILE A 406 0.04 10.36 11.28
N PRO A 407 -0.19 9.92 10.03
CA PRO A 407 -0.43 10.85 8.93
C PRO A 407 -1.72 11.66 9.11
N ASN A 408 -2.83 11.04 9.47
CA ASN A 408 -4.14 11.70 9.44
C ASN A 408 -5.16 11.03 10.37
N GLN A 409 -6.38 11.59 10.39
CA GLN A 409 -7.46 11.13 11.25
C GLN A 409 -7.94 9.71 10.90
N VAL A 410 -7.93 9.30 9.63
CA VAL A 410 -8.31 7.94 9.24
C VAL A 410 -7.42 6.92 9.95
N VAL A 411 -6.11 7.10 9.88
CA VAL A 411 -5.13 6.21 10.52
C VAL A 411 -5.22 6.31 12.04
N ARG A 412 -5.40 7.53 12.58
CA ARG A 412 -5.52 7.76 14.02
C ARG A 412 -6.73 7.06 14.62
N GLU A 413 -7.92 7.20 14.03
CA GLU A 413 -9.13 6.53 14.50
C GLU A 413 -9.00 5.01 14.41
N GLN A 414 -8.36 4.53 13.36
CA GLN A 414 -8.07 3.12 13.21
C GLN A 414 -7.17 2.63 14.35
N LEU A 415 -6.07 3.28 14.58
CA LEU A 415 -5.11 2.90 15.62
C LEU A 415 -5.77 2.92 17.01
N TYR A 416 -6.54 3.96 17.33
CA TYR A 416 -7.21 4.10 18.62
C TYR A 416 -8.31 3.07 18.84
N THR A 417 -9.17 2.83 17.84
CA THR A 417 -10.20 1.78 17.91
C THR A 417 -9.56 0.43 18.20
N TYR A 418 -8.41 0.21 17.58
CA TYR A 418 -7.71 -1.03 17.73
C TYR A 418 -7.05 -1.18 19.11
N LEU A 419 -6.39 -0.14 19.61
CA LEU A 419 -5.85 -0.14 20.98
C LEU A 419 -6.96 -0.40 22.02
N LEU A 420 -8.12 0.23 21.87
CA LEU A 420 -9.28 -0.01 22.74
C LEU A 420 -9.72 -1.47 22.71
N ASN A 421 -9.83 -2.09 21.52
CA ASN A 421 -10.20 -3.49 21.40
C ASN A 421 -9.16 -4.42 22.07
N THR A 422 -7.87 -4.10 21.93
CA THR A 422 -6.79 -4.86 22.58
C THR A 422 -6.80 -4.72 24.09
N TYR A 423 -7.19 -3.56 24.60
CA TYR A 423 -7.38 -3.36 26.06
C TYR A 423 -8.62 -4.10 26.55
N ASN A 424 -9.71 -4.16 25.80
CA ASN A 424 -10.91 -4.92 26.14
C ASN A 424 -10.66 -6.44 26.18
N GLU A 425 -9.79 -6.96 25.31
CA GLU A 425 -9.35 -8.37 25.35
C GLU A 425 -8.48 -8.69 26.61
N ALA A 426 -7.91 -7.66 27.26
CA ALA A 426 -7.00 -7.79 28.41
C ALA A 426 -7.69 -7.50 29.76
N ASP A 427 -8.95 -7.91 29.95
CA ASP A 427 -9.78 -7.71 31.17
C ASP A 427 -10.16 -6.24 31.49
N LEU A 428 -9.91 -5.31 30.60
CA LEU A 428 -10.35 -3.93 30.71
C LEU A 428 -11.64 -3.76 29.89
N SER A 429 -12.78 -4.20 30.40
CA SER A 429 -14.06 -4.09 29.70
C SER A 429 -14.59 -2.64 29.73
N PHE A 430 -14.32 -1.89 28.67
CA PHE A 430 -15.01 -0.62 28.40
C PHE A 430 -16.36 -0.89 27.74
N ASN A 431 -17.42 -0.32 28.26
CA ASN A 431 -18.71 -0.32 27.57
C ASN A 431 -18.67 0.71 26.42
N ASN A 432 -18.39 0.24 25.21
CA ASN A 432 -18.28 1.11 24.06
C ASN A 432 -19.57 1.87 23.76
N HIS A 433 -20.74 1.27 23.97
CA HIS A 433 -22.02 1.93 23.75
C HIS A 433 -22.22 3.11 24.72
N GLU A 434 -22.00 2.90 26.00
CA GLU A 434 -22.10 3.94 27.03
C GLU A 434 -21.08 5.07 26.78
N LYS A 435 -19.84 4.74 26.42
CA LYS A 435 -18.81 5.73 26.05
C LYS A 435 -19.25 6.58 24.85
N ASP A 436 -19.83 5.97 23.81
CA ASP A 436 -20.25 6.67 22.59
C ASP A 436 -21.47 7.56 22.86
N GLU A 437 -22.42 7.13 23.71
CA GLU A 437 -23.54 7.97 24.17
C GLU A 437 -23.05 9.17 24.98
N LEU A 438 -22.15 8.96 25.95
CA LEU A 438 -21.59 10.02 26.77
C LEU A 438 -20.71 10.99 25.96
N SER A 439 -19.96 10.49 24.99
CA SER A 439 -19.18 11.31 24.05
C SER A 439 -20.10 12.18 23.19
N SER A 440 -21.22 11.63 22.71
CA SER A 440 -22.22 12.37 21.93
C SER A 440 -22.90 13.43 22.79
N ALA A 441 -23.30 13.11 24.03
CA ALA A 441 -23.87 14.07 24.96
C ALA A 441 -22.88 15.21 25.31
N LEU A 442 -21.58 14.90 25.47
CA LEU A 442 -20.55 15.92 25.64
C LEU A 442 -20.45 16.83 24.41
N ALA A 443 -20.41 16.25 23.21
CA ALA A 443 -20.18 17.00 21.98
C ALA A 443 -21.36 17.85 21.55
N TYR A 444 -22.60 17.38 21.72
CA TYR A 444 -23.82 18.05 21.23
C TYR A 444 -24.60 18.77 22.29
N ASP A 445 -24.59 18.28 23.53
CA ASP A 445 -25.39 18.82 24.62
C ASP A 445 -24.54 19.53 25.69
N GLY A 446 -23.19 19.50 25.57
CA GLY A 446 -22.26 20.05 26.55
C GLY A 446 -22.26 19.31 27.87
N ALA A 447 -22.78 18.09 27.96
CA ALA A 447 -22.91 17.27 29.17
C ALA A 447 -21.56 16.64 29.59
N TRP A 448 -20.59 17.49 29.93
CA TRP A 448 -19.23 17.06 30.28
C TRP A 448 -19.13 16.23 31.57
N GLN A 449 -19.96 16.49 32.55
CA GLN A 449 -19.87 15.87 33.89
C GLN A 449 -19.96 14.33 33.78
N SER A 450 -21.00 13.82 33.13
CA SER A 450 -21.24 12.37 33.00
C SER A 450 -20.10 11.66 32.27
N TYR A 451 -19.52 12.33 31.28
CA TYR A 451 -18.37 11.77 30.52
C TYR A 451 -17.12 11.66 31.42
N PHE A 452 -16.80 12.71 32.17
CA PHE A 452 -15.65 12.70 33.07
C PHE A 452 -15.86 11.82 34.32
N ASP A 453 -17.09 11.70 34.82
CA ASP A 453 -17.44 10.75 35.88
C ASP A 453 -17.22 9.31 35.42
N TYR A 454 -17.63 8.98 34.19
CA TYR A 454 -17.37 7.67 33.58
C TYR A 454 -15.86 7.38 33.48
N ILE A 455 -15.06 8.34 32.98
CA ILE A 455 -13.60 8.22 32.95
C ILE A 455 -13.03 8.01 34.35
N ALA A 456 -13.46 8.80 35.33
CA ALA A 456 -12.99 8.68 36.70
C ALA A 456 -13.31 7.31 37.31
N ASP A 457 -14.49 6.77 37.02
CA ASP A 457 -14.88 5.43 37.46
C ASP A 457 -14.12 4.31 36.76
N CYS A 458 -13.83 4.45 35.46
CA CYS A 458 -12.94 3.57 34.76
C CYS A 458 -11.53 3.59 35.39
N LEU A 459 -10.96 4.77 35.60
CA LEU A 459 -9.66 4.92 36.26
C LEU A 459 -9.64 4.31 37.69
N LYS A 460 -10.67 4.50 38.47
CA LYS A 460 -10.78 3.89 39.83
C LYS A 460 -10.80 2.36 39.76
N ARG A 461 -11.58 1.79 38.85
CA ARG A 461 -11.67 0.33 38.70
C ARG A 461 -10.35 -0.31 38.25
N TYR A 462 -9.62 0.35 37.37
CA TYR A 462 -8.41 -0.22 36.75
C TYR A 462 -7.11 0.23 37.43
N ALA A 463 -7.07 1.42 38.02
CA ALA A 463 -5.91 1.90 38.79
C ALA A 463 -5.76 1.17 40.12
N SER A 464 -6.84 0.72 40.74
CA SER A 464 -6.79 -0.01 42.03
C SER A 464 -5.99 -1.32 41.93
N GLN A 465 -6.03 -2.01 40.81
CA GLN A 465 -5.25 -3.24 40.58
C GLN A 465 -3.76 -2.97 40.39
N ARG A 466 -3.37 -1.84 39.77
CA ARG A 466 -1.96 -1.46 39.61
C ARG A 466 -1.38 -0.70 40.79
N LEU A 467 -2.18 0.14 41.45
CA LEU A 467 -1.76 0.84 42.66
C LEU A 467 -1.52 -0.11 43.82
N SER A 468 -2.24 -1.22 43.90
CA SER A 468 -1.95 -2.25 44.90
C SER A 468 -0.58 -2.89 44.72
N LEU A 469 -0.13 -3.05 43.50
CA LEU A 469 1.20 -3.56 43.15
C LEU A 469 2.32 -2.54 43.40
N ILE A 470 2.05 -1.24 43.22
CA ILE A 470 3.00 -0.16 43.51
C ILE A 470 3.16 0.01 45.05
N HIS A 471 2.08 -0.14 45.82
CA HIS A 471 2.14 -0.11 47.29
C HIS A 471 2.80 -1.36 47.91
N ILE A 472 2.83 -2.48 47.21
CA ILE A 472 3.54 -3.69 47.62
C ILE A 472 5.04 -3.58 47.31
N SER A 473 5.45 -2.81 46.32
CA SER A 473 6.86 -2.65 45.92
C SER A 473 7.58 -1.45 46.55
N GLU A 474 6.91 -0.54 47.24
CA GLU A 474 7.52 0.64 47.90
C GLU A 474 7.16 0.80 49.41
N PRO A 475 7.37 -0.18 50.30
CA PRO A 475 7.25 0.08 51.71
C PRO A 475 8.51 0.71 52.34
N THR A 476 9.58 0.97 51.58
CA THR A 476 10.90 1.32 52.19
C THR A 476 11.38 2.73 51.93
N ARG A 477 10.69 3.57 51.15
CA ARG A 477 11.14 4.95 50.89
C ARG A 477 10.63 6.05 51.83
N HIS A 478 9.64 5.77 52.67
CA HIS A 478 9.13 6.75 53.63
C HIS A 478 9.65 6.61 55.08
N ALA A 479 10.57 5.67 55.35
CA ALA A 479 11.14 5.45 56.69
C ALA A 479 12.53 6.08 56.92
N GLN A 480 13.02 6.93 56.01
CA GLN A 480 14.35 7.55 56.15
C GLN A 480 14.37 9.09 56.14
N ILE A 481 13.23 9.74 56.44
CA ILE A 481 13.23 11.19 56.75
C ILE A 481 12.42 11.37 58.04
N SER A 482 13.05 11.12 59.16
CA SER A 482 12.77 11.69 60.46
C SER A 482 14.07 11.75 61.27
#